data_5ba11a05d06c6e96931c2d2ad9032add
#
_entry.id   5ba11a05d06c6e96931c2d2ad9032add
#
_cell.length_a   1.000
_cell.length_b   1.000
_cell.length_c   1.000
_cell.angle_alpha   90.00
_cell.angle_beta   90.00
_cell.angle_gamma   90.00
#
_symmetry.space_group_name_H-M   'P 1'
#
loop_
_entity.id
_entity.type
_entity.pdbx_description
1 polymer ?
#
loop_
_entity_poly.entity_id
_entity_poly.type
_entity_poly.pdbx_seq_one_letter_code
_entity_poly.pdbx_strand_id
1 'polypeptide(L)'
;MENRNTIYEVLMSAEEARTILSADTQRRVRNELVKLSKMIKLKAENQERSLIFKAYEETYEAVFEALRQKGYQIETKTPEKNIYSISW
;
A
#
# COMPACT_ATOMS: atom_id res chain seq x y z
N MET A 1 40.35 -14.22 -3.73
CA MET A 1 40.07 -13.31 -4.51
C MET A 1 38.80 -12.64 -4.18
N GLU A 2 38.87 -11.47 -4.11
CA GLU A 2 37.74 -10.78 -3.87
C GLU A 2 36.91 -10.86 -5.01
N ASN A 3 35.81 -11.23 -4.89
CA ASN A 3 35.09 -11.39 -6.07
C ASN A 3 34.18 -10.24 -6.28
N ARG A 4 34.00 -9.90 -7.52
CA ARG A 4 33.17 -8.81 -7.89
C ARG A 4 31.72 -9.06 -7.57
N ASN A 5 31.33 -10.32 -7.52
CA ASN A 5 29.95 -10.64 -7.20
C ASN A 5 29.57 -10.18 -5.82
N THR A 6 30.53 -10.25 -4.88
CA THR A 6 30.25 -9.78 -3.54
C THR A 6 29.96 -8.29 -3.53
N ILE A 7 30.68 -7.53 -4.35
CA ILE A 7 30.45 -6.10 -4.42
C ILE A 7 29.09 -5.79 -4.99
N TYR A 8 28.73 -6.48 -6.06
CA TYR A 8 27.41 -6.26 -6.68
C TYR A 8 26.26 -6.73 -5.79
N GLU A 9 26.51 -7.77 -5.01
CA GLU A 9 25.47 -8.26 -4.12
C GLU A 9 25.19 -7.33 -2.98
N VAL A 10 26.18 -6.53 -2.59
CA VAL A 10 25.97 -5.57 -1.53
C VAL A 10 25.14 -4.39 -2.01
N LEU A 11 25.22 -4.12 -3.31
CA LEU A 11 24.51 -3.00 -3.87
C LEU A 11 23.09 -3.42 -4.25
N MET A 12 22.13 -2.81 -3.59
CA MET A 12 20.74 -3.09 -3.87
C MET A 12 20.36 -2.56 -5.24
N SER A 13 19.51 -3.27 -5.95
CA SER A 13 19.03 -2.80 -7.25
C SER A 13 18.10 -1.61 -7.06
N ALA A 14 17.89 -0.85 -8.12
CA ALA A 14 16.97 0.27 -8.06
C ALA A 14 15.55 -0.21 -7.77
N GLU A 15 15.21 -1.37 -8.29
CA GLU A 15 13.89 -1.93 -8.04
C GLU A 15 13.72 -2.31 -6.58
N GLU A 16 14.73 -2.94 -5.99
CA GLU A 16 14.69 -3.29 -4.58
C GLU A 16 14.63 -2.05 -3.71
N ALA A 17 15.41 -1.04 -4.07
CA ALA A 17 15.43 0.21 -3.31
C ALA A 17 14.06 0.88 -3.30
N ARG A 18 13.33 0.79 -4.40
CA ARG A 18 12.02 1.41 -4.49
C ARG A 18 10.98 0.70 -3.63
N THR A 19 11.20 -0.58 -3.34
CA THR A 19 10.24 -1.33 -2.55
C THR A 19 10.57 -1.31 -1.06
N ILE A 20 11.76 -0.84 -0.68
CA ILE A 20 12.11 -0.77 0.73
C ILE A 20 11.51 0.50 1.32
N LEU A 21 10.82 0.34 2.42
CA LEU A 21 10.24 1.45 3.15
C LEU A 21 10.98 1.65 4.47
N SER A 22 11.10 2.88 4.90
CA SER A 22 11.66 3.15 6.22
C SER A 22 10.76 2.52 7.29
N ALA A 23 11.31 2.30 8.49
CA ALA A 23 10.53 1.72 9.57
C ALA A 23 9.32 2.58 9.89
N ASP A 24 9.48 3.89 9.82
CA ASP A 24 8.40 4.80 10.10
C ASP A 24 7.30 4.70 9.05
N THR A 25 7.67 4.62 7.77
CA THR A 25 6.70 4.49 6.70
C THR A 25 5.98 3.15 6.80
N GLN A 26 6.70 2.08 7.13
CA GLN A 26 6.07 0.77 7.30
C GLN A 26 5.03 0.82 8.41
N ARG A 27 5.31 1.51 9.50
CA ARG A 27 4.36 1.64 10.60
C ARG A 27 3.12 2.41 10.16
N ARG A 28 3.31 3.47 9.37
CA ARG A 28 2.19 4.24 8.83
C ARG A 28 1.32 3.40 7.92
N VAL A 29 1.95 2.63 7.03
CA VAL A 29 1.21 1.74 6.13
C VAL A 29 0.38 0.75 6.93
N ARG A 30 0.99 0.15 7.95
CA ARG A 30 0.27 -0.81 8.79
C ARG A 30 -0.91 -0.16 9.47
N ASN A 31 -0.72 1.04 10.02
CA ASN A 31 -1.80 1.74 10.70
C ASN A 31 -2.94 2.07 9.74
N GLU A 32 -2.63 2.49 8.52
CA GLU A 32 -3.66 2.76 7.53
C GLU A 32 -4.41 1.50 7.15
N LEU A 33 -3.69 0.39 6.98
CA LEU A 33 -4.34 -0.87 6.63
C LEU A 33 -5.25 -1.36 7.76
N VAL A 34 -4.84 -1.15 9.02
CA VAL A 34 -5.68 -1.52 10.15
C VAL A 34 -6.96 -0.69 10.15
N LYS A 35 -6.85 0.62 9.92
CA LYS A 35 -8.02 1.47 9.84
C LYS A 35 -8.94 1.08 8.71
N LEU A 36 -8.37 0.83 7.52
CA LEU A 36 -9.16 0.43 6.38
C LEU A 36 -9.84 -0.92 6.62
N SER A 37 -9.13 -1.84 7.26
CA SER A 37 -9.69 -3.14 7.57
C SER A 37 -10.93 -3.01 8.46
N LYS A 38 -10.87 -2.13 9.46
CA LYS A 38 -12.02 -1.89 10.33
C LYS A 38 -13.17 -1.26 9.57
N MET A 39 -12.87 -0.30 8.69
CA MET A 39 -13.90 0.33 7.89
C MET A 39 -14.54 -0.63 6.92
N ILE A 40 -13.72 -1.46 6.28
CA ILE A 40 -14.23 -2.49 5.36
C ILE A 40 -15.15 -3.44 6.10
N LYS A 41 -14.73 -3.86 7.29
CA LYS A 41 -15.56 -4.79 8.09
C LYS A 41 -16.92 -4.17 8.41
N LEU A 42 -16.94 -2.91 8.83
CA LEU A 42 -18.20 -2.24 9.14
C LEU A 42 -19.08 -2.11 7.90
N LYS A 43 -18.49 -1.74 6.77
CA LYS A 43 -19.25 -1.63 5.52
C LYS A 43 -19.79 -2.97 5.07
N ALA A 44 -18.97 -4.01 5.16
CA ALA A 44 -19.40 -5.35 4.77
C ALA A 44 -20.51 -5.87 5.67
N GLU A 45 -20.46 -5.57 6.97
CA GLU A 45 -21.51 -5.96 7.89
C GLU A 45 -22.82 -5.25 7.58
N ASN A 46 -22.75 -4.07 7.00
CA ASN A 46 -23.92 -3.34 6.54
C ASN A 46 -24.29 -3.70 5.11
N GLN A 47 -23.68 -4.76 4.57
CA GLN A 47 -23.96 -5.27 3.23
C GLN A 47 -23.57 -4.31 2.12
N GLU A 48 -22.64 -3.41 2.40
CA GLU A 48 -22.06 -2.55 1.39
C GLU A 48 -20.83 -3.25 0.81
N ARG A 49 -20.46 -2.90 -0.40
CA ARG A 49 -19.35 -3.55 -1.10
C ARG A 49 -18.24 -2.59 -1.51
N SER A 50 -18.28 -1.39 -1.00
CA SER A 50 -17.25 -0.42 -1.33
C SER A 50 -17.18 0.63 -0.25
N LEU A 51 -16.05 1.32 -0.23
CA LEU A 51 -15.90 2.49 0.62
C LEU A 51 -14.99 3.49 -0.09
N ILE A 52 -15.11 4.74 0.30
CA ILE A 52 -14.30 5.82 -0.25
C ILE A 52 -13.30 6.24 0.82
N PHE A 53 -12.06 6.44 0.42
CA PHE A 53 -11.03 6.85 1.37
C PHE A 53 -10.07 7.82 0.70
N LYS A 54 -9.36 8.57 1.54
CA LYS A 54 -8.33 9.48 1.08
C LYS A 54 -6.98 8.80 1.30
N ALA A 55 -6.20 8.72 0.23
CA ALA A 55 -4.87 8.12 0.30
C ALA A 55 -3.83 9.18 0.63
N TYR A 56 -2.75 8.78 1.25
CA TYR A 56 -1.64 9.67 1.56
C TYR A 56 -0.52 9.42 0.58
N GLU A 57 0.10 10.51 0.14
CA GLU A 57 1.11 10.44 -0.91
C GLU A 57 2.29 9.55 -0.54
N GLU A 58 2.68 9.56 0.74
CA GLU A 58 3.84 8.79 1.17
C GLU A 58 3.59 7.30 1.28
N THR A 59 2.34 6.86 1.39
CA THR A 59 2.03 5.47 1.69
C THR A 59 1.13 4.80 0.67
N TYR A 60 0.53 5.54 -0.26
CA TYR A 60 -0.54 4.99 -1.08
C TYR A 60 -0.11 3.79 -1.92
N GLU A 61 1.11 3.79 -2.45
CA GLU A 61 1.53 2.68 -3.29
C GLU A 61 1.56 1.37 -2.49
N ALA A 62 2.13 1.40 -1.29
CA ALA A 62 2.21 0.21 -0.46
C ALA A 62 0.83 -0.23 0.02
N VAL A 63 -0.02 0.73 0.36
CA VAL A 63 -1.39 0.42 0.80
C VAL A 63 -2.17 -0.21 -0.35
N PHE A 64 -2.08 0.36 -1.56
CA PHE A 64 -2.79 -0.16 -2.72
C PHE A 64 -2.31 -1.57 -3.07
N GLU A 65 -1.00 -1.78 -3.01
CA GLU A 65 -0.45 -3.10 -3.32
C GLU A 65 -0.97 -4.14 -2.35
N ALA A 66 -0.99 -3.82 -1.06
CA ALA A 66 -1.49 -4.75 -0.05
C ALA A 66 -2.96 -5.07 -0.28
N LEU A 67 -3.76 -4.06 -0.63
CA LEU A 67 -5.17 -4.26 -0.91
C LEU A 67 -5.38 -5.14 -2.14
N ARG A 68 -4.62 -4.88 -3.21
CA ARG A 68 -4.74 -5.67 -4.42
C ARG A 68 -4.37 -7.12 -4.17
N GLN A 69 -3.35 -7.37 -3.37
CA GLN A 69 -2.95 -8.73 -3.05
C GLN A 69 -4.03 -9.51 -2.32
N LYS A 70 -4.90 -8.79 -1.63
CA LYS A 70 -6.02 -9.42 -0.92
C LYS A 70 -7.29 -9.48 -1.77
N GLY A 71 -7.22 -9.05 -3.03
CA GLY A 71 -8.34 -9.17 -3.93
C GLY A 71 -9.24 -7.95 -4.03
N TYR A 72 -8.88 -6.87 -3.36
CA TYR A 72 -9.68 -5.64 -3.46
C TYR A 72 -9.40 -4.91 -4.76
N GLN A 73 -10.38 -4.19 -5.24
CA GLN A 73 -10.24 -3.35 -6.42
C GLN A 73 -10.21 -1.90 -5.98
N ILE A 74 -9.39 -1.11 -6.65
CA ILE A 74 -9.21 0.29 -6.30
C ILE A 74 -9.48 1.14 -7.52
N GLU A 75 -10.33 2.15 -7.37
CA GLU A 75 -10.66 3.09 -8.43
C GLU A 75 -10.36 4.50 -7.98
N THR A 76 -9.85 5.30 -8.90
CA THR A 76 -9.62 6.72 -8.64
C THR A 76 -10.94 7.47 -8.76
N LYS A 77 -11.31 8.22 -7.75
CA LYS A 77 -12.53 9.03 -7.79
C LYS A 77 -12.23 10.50 -8.04
N THR A 78 -11.33 11.08 -7.24
CA THR A 78 -10.95 12.48 -7.40
C THR A 78 -9.43 12.54 -7.32
N PRO A 79 -8.73 12.46 -8.46
CA PRO A 79 -7.26 12.35 -8.43
C PRO A 79 -6.60 13.56 -7.75
N GLU A 80 -7.11 14.75 -7.97
CA GLU A 80 -6.49 15.95 -7.41
C GLU A 80 -6.56 15.96 -5.90
N LYS A 81 -7.50 15.24 -5.30
CA LYS A 81 -7.67 15.20 -3.85
C LYS A 81 -7.27 13.86 -3.25
N ASN A 82 -6.68 12.99 -4.06
CA ASN A 82 -6.27 11.66 -3.63
C ASN A 82 -7.43 10.86 -3.03
N ILE A 83 -8.59 10.97 -3.67
CA ILE A 83 -9.79 10.24 -3.23
C ILE A 83 -9.95 9.01 -4.10
N TYR A 84 -10.08 7.86 -3.46
CA TYR A 84 -10.16 6.55 -4.12
C TYR A 84 -11.30 5.75 -3.54
N SER A 85 -11.71 4.74 -4.29
CA SER A 85 -12.75 3.81 -3.85
C SER A 85 -12.13 2.42 -3.78
N ILE A 86 -12.40 1.71 -2.69
CA ILE A 86 -12.04 0.30 -2.56
C ILE A 86 -13.32 -0.49 -2.67
N SER A 87 -13.31 -1.55 -3.47
CA SER A 87 -14.47 -2.41 -3.60
C SER A 87 -14.07 -3.88 -3.45
N TRP A 88 -15.07 -4.70 -3.13
CA TRP A 88 -14.84 -6.13 -2.93
C TRP A 88 -16.04 -6.97 -3.37
#